data_0926b6b457e4096670519a4818cfdab5
#
_entry.id   0926b6b457e4096670519a4818cfdab5
#
_cell.length_a   1.000
_cell.length_b   1.000
_cell.length_c   1.000
_cell.angle_alpha   90.00
_cell.angle_beta   90.00
_cell.angle_gamma   90.00
#
_symmetry.space_group_name_H-M   'P 1'
#
loop_
_entity.id
_entity.type
_entity.pdbx_description
1 polymer ?
#
loop_
_entity_poly.entity_id
_entity_poly.type
_entity_poly.pdbx_seq_one_letter_code
_entity_poly.pdbx_strand_id
1 'polypeptide(L)'
;MTTFLDEVYSQPMNRFTPILSAILVAVMATLAAAQKPAITKVNGPEIFALEDLRPGMKGTAKTVFSGSGAEEFGVEVLGILPGFPGPRQSAIIAKLSGANVEKTGVFAGMSGSPVYIDGKIVGAIAFSFPFSKEPIAGITPIKQMIDLFNKGSENLKPKEPRVVSFSQLAGTDWKPNLPKPAVSSVSLLAPVSAGSPLMPLLGQQMTPIATPLVFSGISQDSLSVFAPQLVANGLLPVSGAGGSAAITPMGEVTENTFPPGSSISVQLVRGDYSLAAAGTVTLRDGDRIYAFGHPLLSLGASDMPMSESSVVTVISNMNNSFKLSVPGRMVGSISQDRASGIFGLLRQQPKMIPVKVNLHTSRDRVESYSYEMATDSFLTPLLLNITLFNTITSSERVLGDSTLSVKGEIRVKGQEPIQIDRRFSAANNTAFMAAGAIVGPVSSLLTSGFDDVQLDGITLDIASTETKYAGTLERITLDRTEVRRGEKVEVQAYVRTESGKQFVQRIPVQIPEDAGLGQLLVFVGDGGVLQEGSAAKSFVPQDLSQLVRAINTVKKSDRLYVKLFRITSGAVIGTSELPSLPPSMVATLNSDRTSGGYTPTVLSPVYEMELPPAEFVISGQQLIAIDVVR
;
A
#
# COMPACT_ATOMS: atom_id res chain seq x y z
N MET A 1 -71.43 -13.67 18.51
CA MET A 1 -71.73 -15.08 18.77
C MET A 1 -70.52 -15.55 19.54
N THR A 2 -70.60 -15.28 20.82
CA THR A 2 -70.74 -16.21 21.96
C THR A 2 -69.50 -17.05 22.21
N THR A 3 -68.74 -16.62 23.23
CA THR A 3 -68.74 -17.11 24.62
C THR A 3 -68.10 -18.50 24.80
N PHE A 4 -67.10 -18.55 25.66
CA PHE A 4 -67.01 -19.41 26.88
C PHE A 4 -65.61 -19.19 27.47
N LEU A 5 -65.47 -18.45 28.54
CA LEU A 5 -65.47 -18.74 29.97
C LEU A 5 -64.16 -19.38 30.45
N ASP A 6 -63.38 -18.60 31.22
CA ASP A 6 -63.36 -18.60 32.71
C ASP A 6 -63.27 -19.99 33.35
N GLU A 7 -62.18 -20.18 34.08
CA GLU A 7 -62.12 -20.58 35.50
C GLU A 7 -60.67 -20.84 35.93
N VAL A 8 -60.13 -19.95 36.73
CA VAL A 8 -59.83 -20.17 38.15
C VAL A 8 -58.63 -21.08 38.45
N TYR A 9 -57.63 -20.48 39.02
CA TYR A 9 -57.06 -20.94 40.30
C TYR A 9 -56.31 -19.82 41.01
N SER A 10 -56.94 -19.24 42.02
CA SER A 10 -56.33 -18.48 43.11
C SER A 10 -55.57 -19.40 44.04
N GLN A 11 -54.24 -19.21 44.20
CA GLN A 11 -53.50 -19.66 45.35
C GLN A 11 -52.68 -18.52 45.94
N PRO A 12 -52.49 -18.42 47.25
CA PRO A 12 -52.01 -17.22 47.91
C PRO A 12 -50.48 -17.07 47.76
N MET A 13 -50.06 -15.84 47.43
CA MET A 13 -48.66 -15.44 47.41
C MET A 13 -47.98 -15.63 48.78
N ASN A 14 -46.98 -16.49 48.83
CA ASN A 14 -46.20 -16.75 50.00
C ASN A 14 -45.29 -15.54 50.32
N ARG A 15 -45.27 -15.09 51.56
CA ARG A 15 -44.60 -13.90 52.12
C ARG A 15 -43.06 -13.99 52.18
N PHE A 16 -42.42 -14.82 51.37
CA PHE A 16 -40.94 -15.01 51.38
C PHE A 16 -40.20 -14.36 50.22
N THR A 17 -40.89 -13.74 49.25
CA THR A 17 -40.30 -13.15 48.05
C THR A 17 -39.51 -11.83 48.25
N PRO A 18 -39.78 -10.96 49.25
CA PRO A 18 -39.01 -9.71 49.38
C PRO A 18 -37.59 -9.91 49.98
N ILE A 19 -37.36 -10.97 50.76
CA ILE A 19 -36.04 -11.19 51.39
C ILE A 19 -35.03 -11.76 50.39
N LEU A 20 -35.47 -12.65 49.49
CA LEU A 20 -34.60 -13.22 48.46
C LEU A 20 -34.21 -12.18 47.41
N SER A 21 -35.10 -11.26 47.03
CA SER A 21 -34.81 -10.16 46.12
C SER A 21 -33.84 -9.13 46.71
N ALA A 22 -33.95 -8.83 48.02
CA ALA A 22 -33.03 -7.90 48.67
C ALA A 22 -31.63 -8.49 48.83
N ILE A 23 -31.48 -9.79 49.03
CA ILE A 23 -30.16 -10.49 49.09
C ILE A 23 -29.54 -10.55 47.70
N LEU A 24 -30.30 -10.78 46.63
CA LEU A 24 -29.76 -10.79 45.25
C LEU A 24 -29.30 -9.42 44.80
N VAL A 25 -30.01 -8.34 45.16
CA VAL A 25 -29.58 -6.95 44.85
C VAL A 25 -28.36 -6.56 45.70
N ALA A 26 -28.25 -6.97 46.93
CA ALA A 26 -27.06 -6.71 47.77
C ALA A 26 -25.81 -7.46 47.28
N VAL A 27 -25.95 -8.69 46.76
CA VAL A 27 -24.85 -9.47 46.18
C VAL A 27 -24.42 -8.88 44.80
N MET A 28 -25.35 -8.37 43.99
CA MET A 28 -25.02 -7.68 42.76
C MET A 28 -24.34 -6.31 43.01
N ALA A 29 -24.72 -5.61 44.07
CA ALA A 29 -24.08 -4.32 44.43
C ALA A 29 -22.66 -4.51 45.00
N THR A 30 -22.38 -5.63 45.68
CA THR A 30 -21.01 -5.93 46.15
C THR A 30 -20.08 -6.46 45.06
N LEU A 31 -20.61 -7.09 44.01
CA LEU A 31 -19.84 -7.48 42.82
C LEU A 31 -19.51 -6.31 41.89
N ALA A 32 -20.30 -5.24 41.89
CA ALA A 32 -20.04 -4.04 41.11
C ALA A 32 -18.99 -3.08 41.72
N ALA A 33 -18.65 -3.25 43.01
CA ALA A 33 -17.70 -2.38 43.74
C ALA A 33 -16.24 -2.88 43.72
N ALA A 34 -15.90 -3.98 43.03
CA ALA A 34 -14.61 -4.64 43.15
C ALA A 34 -13.83 -4.83 41.85
N GLN A 35 -14.12 -4.05 40.81
CA GLN A 35 -13.20 -3.94 39.67
C GLN A 35 -12.55 -2.57 39.62
N LYS A 36 -11.57 -2.36 40.54
CA LYS A 36 -10.46 -1.44 40.20
C LYS A 36 -9.83 -2.00 38.93
N PRO A 37 -9.67 -1.20 37.86
CA PRO A 37 -8.93 -1.66 36.69
C PRO A 37 -7.56 -2.13 37.16
N ALA A 38 -7.22 -3.38 36.83
CA ALA A 38 -5.89 -3.91 37.11
C ALA A 38 -4.87 -2.95 36.48
N ILE A 39 -4.10 -2.29 37.30
CA ILE A 39 -2.91 -1.54 36.85
C ILE A 39 -1.99 -2.62 36.32
N THR A 40 -1.89 -2.71 35.00
CA THR A 40 -0.93 -3.59 34.33
C THR A 40 0.44 -3.12 34.81
N LYS A 41 1.12 -3.92 35.67
CA LYS A 41 2.48 -3.63 36.08
C LYS A 41 3.35 -3.65 34.83
N VAL A 42 3.73 -2.49 34.36
CA VAL A 42 4.75 -2.30 33.34
C VAL A 42 6.10 -2.46 34.03
N ASN A 43 6.99 -3.30 33.50
CA ASN A 43 8.38 -3.38 33.98
C ASN A 43 9.13 -2.14 33.48
N GLY A 44 8.92 -1.00 34.13
CA GLY A 44 9.47 0.28 33.73
C GLY A 44 9.29 1.35 34.82
N PRO A 45 9.61 2.61 34.56
CA PRO A 45 9.41 3.70 35.49
C PRO A 45 7.93 3.82 35.88
N GLU A 46 7.67 4.29 37.12
CA GLU A 46 6.30 4.59 37.53
C GLU A 46 5.66 5.59 36.56
N ILE A 47 4.35 5.42 36.35
CA ILE A 47 3.57 6.31 35.50
C ILE A 47 3.11 7.52 36.32
N PHE A 48 3.31 8.72 35.79
CA PHE A 48 2.73 9.94 36.33
C PHE A 48 1.26 10.03 35.90
N ALA A 49 0.35 10.17 36.85
CA ALA A 49 -1.06 10.26 36.56
C ALA A 49 -1.40 11.59 35.87
N LEU A 50 -2.20 11.53 34.78
CA LEU A 50 -2.58 12.72 34.03
C LEU A 50 -3.36 13.73 34.88
N GLU A 51 -4.13 13.22 35.82
CA GLU A 51 -4.97 13.99 36.74
C GLU A 51 -4.14 14.86 37.75
N ASP A 52 -2.88 14.45 38.00
CA ASP A 52 -1.98 15.14 38.92
C ASP A 52 -1.14 16.22 38.24
N LEU A 53 -1.14 16.26 36.89
CA LEU A 53 -0.42 17.28 36.16
C LEU A 53 -1.00 18.70 36.38
N ARG A 54 -0.13 19.65 36.60
CA ARG A 54 -0.49 21.08 36.76
C ARG A 54 0.42 21.95 35.90
N PRO A 55 -0.09 23.08 35.37
CA PRO A 55 0.73 24.08 34.72
C PRO A 55 1.89 24.55 35.62
N GLY A 56 3.07 24.79 35.03
CA GLY A 56 4.29 25.18 35.70
C GLY A 56 5.14 24.03 36.26
N MET A 57 4.63 22.79 36.25
CA MET A 57 5.47 21.62 36.60
C MET A 57 6.61 21.48 35.63
N LYS A 58 7.80 21.20 36.14
CA LYS A 58 9.04 21.03 35.39
C LYS A 58 9.45 19.57 35.39
N GLY A 59 10.02 19.14 34.29
CA GLY A 59 10.53 17.79 34.10
C GLY A 59 11.62 17.75 33.04
N THR A 60 11.97 16.55 32.61
CA THR A 60 12.98 16.32 31.57
C THR A 60 12.41 15.40 30.47
N ALA A 61 12.98 15.54 29.28
CA ALA A 61 12.76 14.58 28.20
C ALA A 61 14.11 14.13 27.63
N LYS A 62 14.10 13.00 26.90
CA LYS A 62 15.31 12.41 26.32
C LYS A 62 15.16 12.18 24.83
N THR A 63 16.17 12.55 24.05
CA THR A 63 16.27 12.20 22.63
C THR A 63 17.72 12.16 22.18
N VAL A 64 17.98 11.57 21.00
CA VAL A 64 19.32 11.58 20.40
C VAL A 64 19.44 12.78 19.46
N PHE A 65 20.44 13.65 19.69
CA PHE A 65 20.79 14.75 18.78
C PHE A 65 21.94 14.36 17.84
N SER A 66 22.86 13.51 18.31
CA SER A 66 23.99 13.00 17.51
C SER A 66 24.46 11.65 18.07
N GLY A 67 24.94 10.77 17.19
CA GLY A 67 25.37 9.41 17.57
C GLY A 67 24.21 8.51 17.97
N SER A 68 24.39 7.75 19.06
CA SER A 68 23.39 6.81 19.59
C SER A 68 22.97 7.12 21.03
N GLY A 69 23.69 8.02 21.73
CA GLY A 69 23.41 8.40 23.10
C GLY A 69 22.25 9.38 23.20
N ALA A 70 21.27 9.10 24.07
CA ALA A 70 20.19 10.03 24.35
C ALA A 70 20.66 11.12 25.30
N GLU A 71 20.31 12.37 24.99
CA GLU A 71 20.59 13.55 25.79
C GLU A 71 19.32 14.09 26.45
N GLU A 72 19.44 14.65 27.65
CA GLU A 72 18.32 15.25 28.38
C GLU A 72 18.13 16.72 28.02
N PHE A 73 16.88 17.16 28.00
CA PHE A 73 16.46 18.55 27.84
C PHE A 73 15.24 18.85 28.73
N GLY A 74 15.05 20.12 29.04
CA GLY A 74 14.00 20.55 29.96
C GLY A 74 12.62 20.60 29.35
N VAL A 75 11.61 20.33 30.17
CA VAL A 75 10.18 20.37 29.82
C VAL A 75 9.43 21.13 30.91
N GLU A 76 8.62 22.12 30.55
CA GLU A 76 7.70 22.82 31.44
C GLU A 76 6.26 22.65 30.95
N VAL A 77 5.39 22.08 31.79
CA VAL A 77 3.99 21.86 31.48
C VAL A 77 3.25 23.20 31.43
N LEU A 78 2.59 23.48 30.29
CA LEU A 78 1.76 24.66 30.11
C LEU A 78 0.27 24.35 30.36
N GLY A 79 -0.16 23.11 30.14
CA GLY A 79 -1.54 22.71 30.36
C GLY A 79 -1.90 21.37 29.69
N ILE A 80 -3.15 20.99 29.82
CA ILE A 80 -3.73 19.79 29.21
C ILE A 80 -4.81 20.22 28.25
N LEU A 81 -4.81 19.65 27.03
CA LEU A 81 -5.82 19.84 26.00
C LEU A 81 -6.68 18.57 25.91
N PRO A 82 -7.86 18.55 26.53
CA PRO A 82 -8.76 17.40 26.45
C PRO A 82 -9.44 17.34 25.08
N GLY A 83 -9.74 16.11 24.61
CA GLY A 83 -10.40 15.90 23.30
C GLY A 83 -9.45 16.02 22.10
N PHE A 84 -8.15 16.06 22.31
CA PHE A 84 -7.16 16.11 21.23
C PHE A 84 -6.24 14.86 21.24
N PRO A 85 -5.92 14.27 20.10
CA PRO A 85 -6.35 14.58 18.71
C PRO A 85 -7.75 14.07 18.37
N GLY A 86 -8.41 13.39 19.29
CA GLY A 86 -9.75 12.85 19.08
C GLY A 86 -10.53 12.67 20.38
N PRO A 87 -11.80 12.23 20.28
CA PRO A 87 -12.67 11.98 21.44
C PRO A 87 -12.01 11.02 22.43
N ARG A 88 -12.08 11.33 23.75
CA ARG A 88 -11.49 10.54 24.84
C ARG A 88 -9.96 10.46 24.82
N GLN A 89 -9.29 11.28 24.02
CA GLN A 89 -7.85 11.48 24.05
C GLN A 89 -7.51 12.83 24.66
N SER A 90 -6.27 12.99 25.12
CA SER A 90 -5.79 14.26 25.64
C SER A 90 -4.33 14.44 25.20
N ALA A 91 -3.92 15.69 24.97
CA ALA A 91 -2.53 16.03 24.80
C ALA A 91 -2.08 16.96 25.94
N ILE A 92 -0.84 16.81 26.39
CA ILE A 92 -0.21 17.72 27.33
C ILE A 92 0.60 18.72 26.53
N ILE A 93 0.39 20.00 26.76
CA ILE A 93 1.15 21.08 26.10
C ILE A 93 2.30 21.45 27.00
N ALA A 94 3.50 21.51 26.44
CA ALA A 94 4.71 21.83 27.17
C ALA A 94 5.68 22.70 26.36
N LYS A 95 6.44 23.54 27.04
CA LYS A 95 7.56 24.28 26.49
C LYS A 95 8.85 23.51 26.75
N LEU A 96 9.69 23.40 25.72
CA LEU A 96 10.97 22.71 25.79
C LEU A 96 12.10 23.72 25.99
N SER A 97 13.22 23.27 26.57
CA SER A 97 14.39 24.13 26.82
C SER A 97 15.69 23.31 26.94
N GLY A 98 16.83 23.91 26.62
CA GLY A 98 18.13 23.25 26.69
C GLY A 98 18.46 22.36 25.52
N ALA A 99 19.65 21.76 25.48
CA ALA A 99 20.14 20.87 24.43
C ALA A 99 19.92 21.38 22.99
N ASN A 100 20.03 22.71 22.77
CA ASN A 100 19.81 23.39 21.49
C ASN A 100 18.38 23.39 20.96
N VAL A 101 17.36 22.97 21.73
CA VAL A 101 15.97 22.98 21.24
C VAL A 101 15.45 24.39 20.94
N GLU A 102 16.05 25.42 21.49
CA GLU A 102 15.77 26.82 21.16
C GLU A 102 16.17 27.18 19.71
N LYS A 103 17.16 26.47 19.14
CA LYS A 103 17.60 26.67 17.75
C LYS A 103 16.87 25.74 16.77
N THR A 104 16.62 24.51 17.18
CA THR A 104 16.00 23.50 16.31
C THR A 104 14.48 23.58 16.34
N GLY A 105 13.89 24.12 17.41
CA GLY A 105 12.48 23.95 17.70
C GLY A 105 12.14 22.49 18.01
N VAL A 106 10.86 22.16 17.93
CA VAL A 106 10.37 20.77 17.90
C VAL A 106 10.62 20.23 16.52
N PHE A 107 11.44 19.20 16.37
CA PHE A 107 11.96 18.74 15.08
C PHE A 107 11.46 17.35 14.69
N ALA A 108 11.42 17.10 13.40
CA ALA A 108 11.05 15.80 12.83
C ALA A 108 12.02 14.70 13.29
N GLY A 109 11.46 13.58 13.80
CA GLY A 109 12.22 12.49 14.42
C GLY A 109 12.43 12.63 15.94
N MET A 110 12.05 13.76 16.55
CA MET A 110 11.95 13.89 18.01
C MET A 110 10.72 13.13 18.56
N SER A 111 9.78 12.83 17.73
CA SER A 111 8.54 12.11 18.07
C SER A 111 8.85 10.79 18.79
N GLY A 112 8.19 10.54 19.93
CA GLY A 112 8.46 9.43 20.82
C GLY A 112 9.38 9.75 21.99
N SER A 113 10.02 10.92 22.06
CA SER A 113 10.89 11.32 23.17
C SER A 113 10.15 11.19 24.50
N PRO A 114 10.60 10.33 25.44
CA PRO A 114 9.94 10.15 26.72
C PRO A 114 10.09 11.39 27.61
N VAL A 115 9.01 11.75 28.29
CA VAL A 115 8.93 12.88 29.22
C VAL A 115 8.76 12.36 30.62
N TYR A 116 9.53 12.91 31.56
CA TYR A 116 9.54 12.54 32.98
C TYR A 116 9.29 13.75 33.86
N ILE A 117 8.51 13.57 34.94
CA ILE A 117 8.36 14.50 36.08
C ILE A 117 8.58 13.66 37.34
N ASP A 118 9.44 14.13 38.24
CA ASP A 118 9.81 13.44 39.47
C ASP A 118 10.21 11.95 39.25
N GLY A 119 10.94 11.68 38.15
CA GLY A 119 11.37 10.32 37.75
C GLY A 119 10.28 9.40 37.19
N LYS A 120 9.03 9.85 37.17
CA LYS A 120 7.89 9.07 36.61
C LYS A 120 7.62 9.45 35.16
N ILE A 121 7.31 8.47 34.32
CA ILE A 121 7.03 8.73 32.91
C ILE A 121 5.64 9.35 32.73
N VAL A 122 5.59 10.47 32.02
CA VAL A 122 4.37 11.23 31.70
C VAL A 122 3.82 10.82 30.35
N GLY A 123 4.67 10.73 29.33
CA GLY A 123 4.25 10.46 27.96
C GLY A 123 5.38 10.62 26.96
N ALA A 124 4.99 10.79 25.70
CA ALA A 124 5.86 10.94 24.53
C ALA A 124 5.64 12.27 23.83
N ILE A 125 6.68 13.00 23.49
CA ILE A 125 6.58 14.14 22.57
C ILE A 125 6.06 13.62 21.22
N ALA A 126 4.97 14.21 20.72
CA ALA A 126 4.26 13.70 19.56
C ALA A 126 3.77 14.77 18.58
N PHE A 127 3.52 15.99 19.08
CA PHE A 127 2.91 17.06 18.29
C PHE A 127 3.74 18.35 18.39
N SER A 128 3.59 19.20 17.40
CA SER A 128 4.20 20.53 17.33
C SER A 128 3.23 21.55 16.77
N PHE A 129 3.54 22.83 16.98
CA PHE A 129 2.90 23.93 16.27
C PHE A 129 3.86 24.39 15.16
N PRO A 130 3.52 24.16 13.88
CA PRO A 130 4.35 24.63 12.78
C PRO A 130 4.58 26.14 12.87
N PHE A 131 5.81 26.58 12.58
CA PHE A 131 6.22 28.00 12.63
C PHE A 131 6.12 28.65 14.02
N SER A 132 6.01 27.90 15.09
CA SER A 132 6.07 28.45 16.45
C SER A 132 7.42 29.13 16.71
N LYS A 133 7.39 30.32 17.29
CA LYS A 133 8.62 31.04 17.69
C LYS A 133 9.33 30.41 18.89
N GLU A 134 8.59 29.67 19.70
CA GLU A 134 9.08 28.96 20.87
C GLU A 134 8.91 27.44 20.66
N PRO A 135 9.79 26.61 21.24
CA PRO A 135 9.70 25.16 21.12
C PRO A 135 8.55 24.59 21.98
N ILE A 136 7.32 24.78 21.53
CA ILE A 136 6.11 24.26 22.18
C ILE A 136 5.74 22.92 21.56
N ALA A 137 5.66 21.88 22.39
CA ALA A 137 5.33 20.51 22.00
C ALA A 137 4.02 20.04 22.61
N GLY A 138 3.35 19.14 21.90
CA GLY A 138 2.29 18.32 22.44
C GLY A 138 2.82 16.93 22.81
N ILE A 139 2.41 16.43 23.97
CA ILE A 139 2.85 15.15 24.52
C ILE A 139 1.63 14.21 24.59
N THR A 140 1.75 13.02 24.02
CA THR A 140 0.77 11.95 24.17
C THR A 140 0.97 11.28 25.53
N PRO A 141 -0.04 11.22 26.41
CA PRO A 141 0.06 10.55 27.70
C PRO A 141 0.42 9.08 27.55
N ILE A 142 1.37 8.58 28.34
CA ILE A 142 1.89 7.20 28.25
C ILE A 142 0.79 6.15 28.43
N LYS A 143 -0.17 6.40 29.29
CA LYS A 143 -1.29 5.50 29.53
C LYS A 143 -2.13 5.28 28.26
N GLN A 144 -2.32 6.33 27.45
CA GLN A 144 -3.04 6.21 26.16
C GLN A 144 -2.28 5.33 25.16
N MET A 145 -0.93 5.36 25.18
CA MET A 145 -0.13 4.46 24.36
C MET A 145 -0.28 3.01 24.83
N ILE A 146 -0.10 2.75 26.12
CA ILE A 146 -0.14 1.40 26.69
C ILE A 146 -1.53 0.77 26.57
N ASP A 147 -2.59 1.50 26.92
CA ASP A 147 -3.98 1.00 26.91
C ASP A 147 -4.44 0.63 25.50
N LEU A 148 -3.98 1.37 24.47
CA LEU A 148 -4.35 1.11 23.09
C LEU A 148 -3.74 -0.19 22.58
N PHE A 149 -2.48 -0.46 22.91
CA PHE A 149 -1.77 -1.64 22.45
C PHE A 149 -2.10 -2.91 23.27
N ASN A 150 -2.51 -2.76 24.54
CA ASN A 150 -2.93 -3.88 25.38
C ASN A 150 -4.33 -4.45 25.02
N LYS A 151 -5.16 -3.70 24.29
CA LYS A 151 -6.48 -4.18 23.84
C LYS A 151 -6.43 -5.27 22.77
N GLY A 152 -5.25 -5.72 22.38
CA GLY A 152 -5.07 -6.82 21.43
C GLY A 152 -5.53 -6.47 20.01
N SER A 153 -5.15 -7.27 19.05
CA SER A 153 -5.81 -7.28 17.74
C SER A 153 -7.18 -7.95 17.95
N GLU A 154 -8.22 -7.15 18.22
CA GLU A 154 -9.60 -7.65 18.15
C GLU A 154 -9.78 -8.36 16.81
N ASN A 155 -10.43 -9.53 16.86
CA ASN A 155 -10.74 -10.38 15.72
C ASN A 155 -11.04 -9.56 14.48
N LEU A 156 -10.03 -9.39 13.64
CA LEU A 156 -10.22 -8.84 12.31
C LEU A 156 -11.20 -9.78 11.63
N LYS A 157 -12.38 -9.28 11.26
CA LYS A 157 -13.31 -10.05 10.43
C LYS A 157 -12.52 -10.55 9.22
N PRO A 158 -12.74 -11.80 8.79
CA PRO A 158 -12.15 -12.29 7.55
C PRO A 158 -12.37 -11.25 6.46
N LYS A 159 -11.33 -10.91 5.74
CA LYS A 159 -11.45 -10.01 4.60
C LYS A 159 -12.27 -10.73 3.54
N GLU A 160 -13.22 -10.03 2.93
CA GLU A 160 -13.97 -10.58 1.81
C GLU A 160 -13.20 -10.36 0.49
N PRO A 161 -13.24 -11.32 -0.45
CA PRO A 161 -12.65 -11.16 -1.77
C PRO A 161 -13.19 -9.90 -2.46
N ARG A 162 -12.32 -9.13 -3.09
CA ARG A 162 -12.67 -7.87 -3.73
C ARG A 162 -12.80 -8.02 -5.23
N VAL A 163 -13.61 -7.16 -5.83
CA VAL A 163 -13.70 -7.03 -7.28
C VAL A 163 -12.34 -6.61 -7.83
N VAL A 164 -11.86 -7.32 -8.84
CA VAL A 164 -10.62 -7.05 -9.56
C VAL A 164 -10.94 -6.79 -11.02
N SER A 165 -10.34 -5.76 -11.62
CA SER A 165 -10.45 -5.51 -13.05
C SER A 165 -9.19 -5.92 -13.79
N PHE A 166 -9.33 -6.36 -15.04
CA PHE A 166 -8.18 -6.73 -15.87
C PHE A 166 -7.25 -5.54 -16.16
N SER A 167 -7.76 -4.31 -16.21
CA SER A 167 -6.93 -3.10 -16.33
C SER A 167 -6.04 -2.89 -15.09
N GLN A 168 -6.56 -3.17 -13.89
CA GLN A 168 -5.73 -3.15 -12.66
C GLN A 168 -4.65 -4.24 -12.69
N LEU A 169 -4.99 -5.44 -13.19
CA LEU A 169 -4.02 -6.53 -13.34
C LEU A 169 -2.92 -6.20 -14.35
N ALA A 170 -3.24 -5.51 -15.43
CA ALA A 170 -2.25 -5.05 -16.41
C ALA A 170 -1.29 -3.99 -15.85
N GLY A 171 -1.74 -3.19 -14.90
CA GLY A 171 -0.94 -2.26 -14.11
C GLY A 171 -0.38 -1.04 -14.83
N THR A 172 -0.66 -0.86 -16.14
CA THR A 172 -0.08 0.23 -16.94
C THR A 172 -0.43 1.64 -16.41
N ASP A 173 -1.59 1.78 -15.79
CA ASP A 173 -2.09 3.03 -15.21
C ASP A 173 -2.10 3.02 -13.67
N TRP A 174 -1.34 2.12 -13.07
CA TRP A 174 -1.30 2.03 -11.62
C TRP A 174 -0.83 3.34 -11.00
N LYS A 175 -1.61 3.85 -10.05
CA LYS A 175 -1.27 5.05 -9.27
C LYS A 175 -1.27 4.70 -7.79
N PRO A 176 -0.31 5.20 -7.02
CA PRO A 176 -0.30 4.99 -5.58
C PRO A 176 -1.59 5.55 -4.97
N ASN A 177 -2.29 4.70 -4.23
CA ASN A 177 -3.49 5.09 -3.50
C ASN A 177 -3.16 5.06 -2.00
N LEU A 178 -2.35 6.00 -1.56
CA LEU A 178 -2.08 6.15 -0.14
C LEU A 178 -3.36 6.53 0.58
N PRO A 179 -3.57 6.02 1.80
CA PRO A 179 -4.73 6.40 2.59
C PRO A 179 -4.76 7.93 2.71
N LYS A 180 -5.90 8.53 2.42
CA LYS A 180 -6.08 9.96 2.72
C LYS A 180 -5.99 10.07 4.23
N PRO A 181 -5.08 10.89 4.78
CA PRO A 181 -4.99 11.06 6.22
C PRO A 181 -6.35 11.47 6.75
N ALA A 182 -6.79 10.81 7.84
CA ALA A 182 -7.99 11.23 8.55
C ALA A 182 -7.80 12.68 8.97
N VAL A 183 -8.53 13.50 8.31
CA VAL A 183 -8.78 14.96 8.40
C VAL A 183 -7.90 15.78 9.33
N SER A 184 -6.81 15.66 9.77
CA SER A 184 -6.17 16.67 10.62
C SER A 184 -4.64 16.76 10.63
N SER A 185 -3.95 15.81 10.09
CA SER A 185 -2.50 15.96 9.88
C SER A 185 -2.20 16.55 8.51
N VAL A 186 -3.26 16.97 7.85
CA VAL A 186 -3.21 17.43 6.52
C VAL A 186 -2.24 18.54 6.38
N SER A 187 -1.37 18.26 5.50
CA SER A 187 -1.26 19.13 4.34
C SER A 187 -0.87 20.59 4.61
N LEU A 188 -0.54 20.93 5.84
CA LEU A 188 0.14 22.17 6.14
C LEU A 188 1.63 22.11 5.73
N LEU A 189 2.12 20.90 5.41
CA LEU A 189 3.43 20.69 4.78
C LEU A 189 3.34 20.63 3.23
N ALA A 190 2.14 20.42 2.66
CA ALA A 190 1.94 20.63 1.23
C ALA A 190 2.15 22.12 0.94
N PRO A 191 2.78 22.49 -0.18
CA PRO A 191 2.94 23.89 -0.56
C PRO A 191 1.56 24.51 -0.70
N VAL A 192 1.09 25.18 0.36
CA VAL A 192 -0.09 26.01 0.30
C VAL A 192 0.30 27.16 -0.62
N SER A 193 -0.30 27.22 -1.80
CA SER A 193 0.01 28.29 -2.76
C SER A 193 -0.19 29.65 -2.10
N ALA A 194 0.74 30.55 -2.34
CA ALA A 194 0.58 31.95 -1.93
C ALA A 194 -0.77 32.46 -2.43
N GLY A 195 -1.67 32.84 -1.52
CA GLY A 195 -3.05 33.24 -1.84
C GLY A 195 -4.13 32.21 -1.47
N SER A 196 -3.77 31.02 -0.99
CA SER A 196 -4.77 30.09 -0.43
C SER A 196 -5.47 30.70 0.78
N PRO A 197 -6.82 30.62 0.89
CA PRO A 197 -7.56 31.05 2.09
C PRO A 197 -7.17 30.28 3.37
N LEU A 198 -6.41 29.19 3.24
CA LEU A 198 -5.90 28.40 4.37
C LEU A 198 -4.56 28.93 4.92
N MET A 199 -3.88 29.85 4.22
CA MET A 199 -2.62 30.45 4.69
C MET A 199 -2.69 31.02 6.10
N PRO A 200 -3.75 31.76 6.52
CA PRO A 200 -3.83 32.27 7.88
C PRO A 200 -3.95 31.20 8.96
N LEU A 201 -4.35 29.98 8.61
CA LEU A 201 -4.48 28.86 9.55
C LEU A 201 -3.16 28.09 9.78
N LEU A 202 -2.15 28.37 8.95
CA LEU A 202 -0.82 27.76 9.12
C LEU A 202 -0.22 28.17 10.46
N GLY A 203 0.19 27.16 11.24
CA GLY A 203 0.79 27.39 12.57
C GLY A 203 -0.19 27.61 13.72
N GLN A 204 -1.49 27.75 13.43
CA GLN A 204 -2.50 27.89 14.50
C GLN A 204 -3.02 26.55 15.05
N GLN A 205 -2.75 25.45 14.34
CA GLN A 205 -3.16 24.12 14.75
C GLN A 205 -1.97 23.28 15.15
N MET A 206 -2.13 22.52 16.23
CA MET A 206 -1.18 21.52 16.65
C MET A 206 -1.29 20.30 15.72
N THR A 207 -0.18 19.86 15.15
CA THR A 207 -0.11 18.73 14.20
C THR A 207 0.86 17.68 14.72
N PRO A 208 0.69 16.39 14.35
CA PRO A 208 1.73 15.40 14.58
C PRO A 208 3.07 15.87 14.02
N ILE A 209 4.15 15.60 14.75
CA ILE A 209 5.50 15.88 14.27
C ILE A 209 5.74 15.07 13.00
N ALA A 210 6.21 15.71 11.94
CA ALA A 210 6.53 15.00 10.70
C ALA A 210 7.57 13.90 10.95
N THR A 211 7.38 12.74 10.34
CA THR A 211 8.32 11.62 10.44
C THR A 211 9.34 11.71 9.33
N PRO A 212 10.65 11.87 9.63
CA PRO A 212 11.67 11.81 8.59
C PRO A 212 11.67 10.45 7.93
N LEU A 213 11.54 10.42 6.61
CA LEU A 213 11.73 9.23 5.79
C LEU A 213 13.03 9.39 5.02
N VAL A 214 14.06 8.70 5.47
CA VAL A 214 15.41 8.79 4.91
C VAL A 214 15.54 7.85 3.73
N PHE A 215 15.96 8.39 2.60
CA PHE A 215 16.18 7.69 1.34
C PHE A 215 17.68 7.57 1.05
N SER A 216 18.15 6.36 0.80
CA SER A 216 19.51 6.10 0.32
C SER A 216 19.46 5.23 -0.94
N GLY A 217 20.30 5.56 -1.92
CA GLY A 217 20.29 4.91 -3.24
C GLY A 217 19.18 5.40 -4.18
N ILE A 218 18.38 6.37 -3.77
CA ILE A 218 17.30 6.97 -4.58
C ILE A 218 17.75 8.34 -5.08
N SER A 219 17.65 8.55 -6.39
CA SER A 219 18.00 9.82 -7.04
C SER A 219 17.05 10.96 -6.62
N GLN A 220 17.55 12.19 -6.64
CA GLN A 220 16.74 13.36 -6.32
C GLN A 220 15.57 13.53 -7.30
N ASP A 221 15.76 13.19 -8.56
CA ASP A 221 14.71 13.27 -9.58
C ASP A 221 13.60 12.28 -9.29
N SER A 222 13.95 11.03 -8.95
CA SER A 222 12.97 10.02 -8.53
C SER A 222 12.25 10.44 -7.24
N LEU A 223 12.98 10.96 -6.26
CA LEU A 223 12.39 11.42 -5.01
C LEU A 223 11.38 12.54 -5.23
N SER A 224 11.69 13.51 -6.11
CA SER A 224 10.82 14.65 -6.41
C SER A 224 9.44 14.24 -6.95
N VAL A 225 9.37 13.12 -7.67
CA VAL A 225 8.13 12.58 -8.22
C VAL A 225 7.19 12.06 -7.13
N PHE A 226 7.73 11.42 -6.10
CA PHE A 226 6.95 10.80 -5.03
C PHE A 226 6.79 11.67 -3.78
N ALA A 227 7.66 12.68 -3.61
CA ALA A 227 7.67 13.56 -2.44
C ALA A 227 6.30 14.19 -2.11
N PRO A 228 5.50 14.72 -3.06
CA PRO A 228 4.21 15.33 -2.74
C PRO A 228 3.26 14.38 -2.01
N GLN A 229 3.23 13.11 -2.40
CA GLN A 229 2.37 12.10 -1.78
C GLN A 229 2.86 11.71 -0.38
N LEU A 230 4.17 11.61 -0.19
CA LEU A 230 4.78 11.30 1.10
C LEU A 230 4.51 12.43 2.10
N VAL A 231 4.75 13.68 1.69
CA VAL A 231 4.49 14.87 2.52
C VAL A 231 3.02 14.99 2.89
N ALA A 232 2.10 14.72 1.97
CA ALA A 232 0.66 14.72 2.24
C ALA A 232 0.24 13.71 3.33
N ASN A 233 1.07 12.69 3.59
CA ASN A 233 0.87 11.68 4.63
C ASN A 233 1.74 11.90 5.89
N GLY A 234 2.33 13.09 6.06
CA GLY A 234 3.13 13.44 7.24
C GLY A 234 4.54 12.84 7.24
N LEU A 235 4.98 12.26 6.12
CA LEU A 235 6.35 11.79 5.95
C LEU A 235 7.20 12.91 5.36
N LEU A 236 8.35 13.20 5.97
CA LEU A 236 9.30 14.17 5.47
C LEU A 236 10.40 13.45 4.66
N PRO A 237 10.37 13.48 3.32
CA PRO A 237 11.41 12.85 2.53
C PRO A 237 12.75 13.55 2.74
N VAL A 238 13.75 12.78 3.13
CA VAL A 238 15.11 13.26 3.39
C VAL A 238 16.10 12.42 2.58
N SER A 239 16.93 13.07 1.78
CA SER A 239 18.03 12.38 1.11
C SER A 239 19.08 11.99 2.15
N GLY A 240 19.33 10.70 2.31
CA GLY A 240 20.29 10.16 3.26
C GLY A 240 21.70 10.14 2.70
N ALA A 241 22.67 10.34 3.56
CA ALA A 241 24.08 10.07 3.29
C ALA A 241 24.38 8.62 3.78
N GLY A 242 23.92 7.64 3.05
CA GLY A 242 24.20 6.24 3.39
C GLY A 242 24.16 5.42 2.12
N GLY A 243 25.24 4.73 1.82
CA GLY A 243 25.25 3.75 0.73
C GLY A 243 24.30 2.58 1.05
N SER A 244 24.18 1.66 0.10
CA SER A 244 23.49 0.41 0.29
C SER A 244 24.04 -0.31 1.54
N ALA A 245 23.16 -0.69 2.46
CA ALA A 245 23.54 -1.54 3.57
C ALA A 245 23.31 -3.00 3.19
N ALA A 246 24.26 -3.86 3.47
CA ALA A 246 24.08 -5.30 3.26
C ALA A 246 22.85 -5.79 4.03
N ILE A 247 22.08 -6.69 3.42
CA ILE A 247 20.98 -7.37 4.09
C ILE A 247 21.58 -8.31 5.14
N THR A 248 21.50 -7.92 6.40
CA THR A 248 22.03 -8.72 7.51
C THR A 248 20.89 -9.46 8.23
N PRO A 249 21.17 -10.61 8.83
CA PRO A 249 20.22 -11.25 9.74
C PRO A 249 19.81 -10.33 10.88
N MET A 250 18.75 -10.69 11.57
CA MET A 250 18.30 -9.96 12.77
C MET A 250 19.41 -9.93 13.82
N GLY A 251 19.66 -8.76 14.38
CA GLY A 251 20.69 -8.55 15.39
C GLY A 251 20.34 -9.14 16.75
N GLU A 252 21.35 -9.39 17.55
CA GLU A 252 21.15 -9.83 18.93
C GLU A 252 20.52 -8.70 19.77
N VAL A 253 19.52 -9.07 20.58
CA VAL A 253 18.83 -8.17 21.50
C VAL A 253 19.44 -8.29 22.89
N THR A 254 19.97 -7.20 23.38
CA THR A 254 20.57 -7.06 24.71
C THR A 254 19.72 -6.15 25.63
N GLU A 255 20.10 -6.01 26.89
CA GLU A 255 19.45 -5.06 27.80
C GLU A 255 19.60 -3.61 27.31
N ASN A 256 20.68 -3.30 26.58
CA ASN A 256 20.94 -1.97 26.02
C ASN A 256 20.26 -1.72 24.67
N THR A 257 19.52 -2.68 24.13
CA THR A 257 18.75 -2.48 22.91
C THR A 257 17.52 -1.62 23.22
N PHE A 258 17.41 -0.46 22.59
CA PHE A 258 16.31 0.48 22.76
C PHE A 258 16.05 1.00 24.18
N PRO A 259 17.03 1.58 24.87
CA PRO A 259 16.75 2.34 26.07
C PRO A 259 15.80 3.52 25.73
N PRO A 260 14.93 3.95 26.67
CA PRO A 260 14.06 5.11 26.45
C PRO A 260 14.84 6.36 26.03
N GLY A 261 14.37 7.03 24.98
CA GLY A 261 15.04 8.17 24.35
C GLY A 261 15.98 7.81 23.19
N SER A 262 16.31 6.52 22.98
CA SER A 262 17.13 6.10 21.85
C SER A 262 16.42 6.30 20.50
N SER A 263 17.21 6.46 19.44
CA SER A 263 16.67 6.55 18.08
C SER A 263 16.25 5.17 17.56
N ILE A 264 15.10 5.11 16.91
CA ILE A 264 14.53 3.92 16.28
C ILE A 264 14.24 4.21 14.81
N SER A 265 14.45 3.22 13.95
CA SER A 265 14.05 3.27 12.54
C SER A 265 13.06 2.17 12.21
N VAL A 266 12.03 2.52 11.44
CA VAL A 266 11.16 1.56 10.75
C VAL A 266 11.68 1.44 9.32
N GLN A 267 12.39 0.35 9.02
CA GLN A 267 13.14 0.19 7.79
C GLN A 267 12.28 -0.49 6.73
N LEU A 268 11.60 0.31 5.92
CA LEU A 268 10.62 -0.16 4.93
C LEU A 268 11.27 -0.88 3.73
N VAL A 269 12.47 -0.46 3.34
CA VAL A 269 13.30 -1.10 2.31
C VAL A 269 14.73 -1.17 2.82
N ARG A 270 15.43 -2.28 2.56
CA ARG A 270 16.84 -2.47 2.90
C ARG A 270 17.58 -3.29 1.83
N GLY A 271 18.86 -3.05 1.67
CA GLY A 271 19.70 -3.64 0.62
C GLY A 271 20.35 -2.54 -0.22
N ASP A 272 20.39 -2.69 -1.55
CA ASP A 272 20.94 -1.66 -2.44
C ASP A 272 20.16 -0.33 -2.38
N TYR A 273 18.91 -0.39 -1.99
CA TYR A 273 18.10 0.77 -1.60
C TYR A 273 17.78 0.70 -0.12
N SER A 274 17.71 1.86 0.52
CA SER A 274 17.24 1.96 1.90
C SER A 274 16.22 3.08 2.05
N LEU A 275 15.05 2.72 2.60
CA LEU A 275 13.99 3.65 2.98
C LEU A 275 13.63 3.38 4.42
N ALA A 276 13.88 4.34 5.30
CA ALA A 276 13.68 4.17 6.74
C ALA A 276 13.04 5.39 7.38
N ALA A 277 11.93 5.17 8.09
CA ALA A 277 11.29 6.18 8.92
C ALA A 277 11.99 6.25 10.27
N ALA A 278 12.29 7.46 10.76
CA ALA A 278 13.04 7.65 11.99
C ALA A 278 12.20 8.34 13.08
N GLY A 279 12.39 7.89 14.32
CA GLY A 279 11.76 8.46 15.51
C GLY A 279 12.53 8.13 16.79
N THR A 280 11.82 8.14 17.91
CA THR A 280 12.41 7.94 19.24
C THR A 280 11.60 6.90 20.02
N VAL A 281 12.30 6.07 20.80
CA VAL A 281 11.73 5.09 21.72
C VAL A 281 11.22 5.79 22.96
N THR A 282 9.93 5.58 23.26
CA THR A 282 9.30 6.14 24.47
C THR A 282 9.51 5.25 25.68
N LEU A 283 9.19 3.96 25.53
CA LEU A 283 9.22 2.99 26.61
C LEU A 283 9.60 1.63 26.08
N ARG A 284 10.43 0.92 26.83
CA ARG A 284 10.67 -0.52 26.69
C ARG A 284 10.11 -1.25 27.91
N ASP A 285 9.25 -2.23 27.68
CA ASP A 285 8.71 -3.12 28.69
C ASP A 285 9.02 -4.57 28.30
N GLY A 286 10.16 -5.07 28.78
CA GLY A 286 10.69 -6.36 28.33
C GLY A 286 10.98 -6.36 26.83
N ASP A 287 10.26 -7.18 26.06
CA ASP A 287 10.37 -7.23 24.59
C ASP A 287 9.42 -6.27 23.88
N ARG A 288 8.59 -5.53 24.61
CA ARG A 288 7.63 -4.57 24.07
C ARG A 288 8.26 -3.20 23.92
N ILE A 289 8.13 -2.62 22.74
CA ILE A 289 8.65 -1.28 22.43
C ILE A 289 7.49 -0.36 22.07
N TYR A 290 7.44 0.79 22.69
CA TYR A 290 6.50 1.88 22.42
C TYR A 290 7.29 3.07 21.89
N ALA A 291 6.88 3.64 20.75
CA ALA A 291 7.61 4.73 20.12
C ALA A 291 6.68 5.72 19.38
N PHE A 292 7.24 6.85 18.94
CA PHE A 292 6.64 7.92 18.14
C PHE A 292 5.60 8.77 18.85
N GLY A 293 4.71 8.20 19.67
CA GLY A 293 3.64 8.96 20.34
C GLY A 293 2.50 9.43 19.41
N HIS A 294 2.64 9.27 18.11
CA HIS A 294 1.65 9.49 17.05
C HIS A 294 1.78 8.38 16.00
N PRO A 295 0.79 8.19 15.10
CA PRO A 295 0.89 7.16 14.08
C PRO A 295 2.01 7.45 13.08
N LEU A 296 2.57 6.40 12.49
CA LEU A 296 3.41 6.51 11.30
C LEU A 296 2.54 6.78 10.07
N LEU A 297 1.58 5.89 9.79
CA LEU A 297 0.64 5.95 8.68
C LEU A 297 -0.78 5.49 9.07
N SER A 298 -1.01 5.16 10.34
CA SER A 298 -2.28 4.62 10.85
C SER A 298 -2.70 3.28 10.20
N LEU A 299 -1.75 2.41 9.93
CA LEU A 299 -1.98 1.13 9.25
C LEU A 299 -2.76 0.11 10.11
N GLY A 300 -2.81 0.33 11.42
CA GLY A 300 -3.41 -0.64 12.36
C GLY A 300 -2.45 -1.78 12.66
N ALA A 301 -2.87 -3.02 12.45
CA ALA A 301 -1.97 -4.18 12.52
C ALA A 301 -0.96 -4.10 11.38
N SER A 302 0.31 -4.28 11.67
CA SER A 302 1.42 -4.15 10.74
C SER A 302 2.51 -5.17 11.02
N ASP A 303 3.45 -5.32 10.11
CA ASP A 303 4.62 -6.19 10.27
C ASP A 303 5.81 -5.53 9.57
N MET A 304 6.32 -4.45 10.17
CA MET A 304 7.39 -3.64 9.58
C MET A 304 8.71 -3.83 10.33
N PRO A 305 9.87 -3.88 9.66
CA PRO A 305 11.16 -4.03 10.30
C PRO A 305 11.45 -2.94 11.31
N MET A 306 11.80 -3.34 12.53
CA MET A 306 12.21 -2.47 13.61
C MET A 306 13.72 -2.55 13.80
N SER A 307 14.40 -1.44 13.55
CA SER A 307 15.87 -1.37 13.56
C SER A 307 16.39 -0.32 14.54
N GLU A 308 17.55 -0.57 15.12
CA GLU A 308 18.33 0.46 15.80
C GLU A 308 18.63 1.59 14.81
N SER A 309 18.97 2.77 15.33
CA SER A 309 19.26 3.93 14.49
C SER A 309 20.34 4.78 15.10
N SER A 310 21.26 5.27 14.28
CA SER A 310 22.26 6.26 14.65
C SER A 310 21.92 7.60 14.01
N VAL A 311 21.97 8.68 14.79
CA VAL A 311 21.70 10.03 14.31
C VAL A 311 23.02 10.68 13.90
N VAL A 312 23.13 11.03 12.62
CA VAL A 312 24.29 11.75 12.11
C VAL A 312 24.32 13.16 12.74
N THR A 313 23.21 13.85 12.66
CA THR A 313 22.99 15.18 13.27
C THR A 313 21.53 15.58 13.20
N VAL A 314 21.15 16.63 13.93
CA VAL A 314 19.88 17.34 13.72
C VAL A 314 20.14 18.55 12.83
N ILE A 315 19.50 18.58 11.69
CA ILE A 315 19.56 19.73 10.76
C ILE A 315 18.58 20.79 11.24
N SER A 316 19.08 21.93 11.69
CA SER A 316 18.24 23.09 12.00
C SER A 316 17.80 23.76 10.70
N ASN A 317 16.50 23.84 10.46
CA ASN A 317 15.90 24.39 9.26
C ASN A 317 14.74 25.33 9.64
N MET A 318 14.57 26.42 8.88
CA MET A 318 13.52 27.40 9.17
C MET A 318 12.10 26.85 8.99
N ASN A 319 11.92 25.90 8.06
CA ASN A 319 10.60 25.31 7.82
C ASN A 319 10.33 24.12 8.75
N ASN A 320 11.26 23.17 8.81
CA ASN A 320 11.12 21.98 9.62
C ASN A 320 12.51 21.37 9.90
N SER A 321 12.99 21.52 11.11
CA SER A 321 14.22 20.84 11.54
C SER A 321 14.01 19.34 11.61
N PHE A 322 15.03 18.54 11.35
CA PHE A 322 14.88 17.09 11.29
C PHE A 322 16.15 16.32 11.69
N LYS A 323 15.96 15.11 12.19
CA LYS A 323 17.03 14.14 12.38
C LYS A 323 17.47 13.58 11.04
N LEU A 324 18.75 13.70 10.71
CA LEU A 324 19.40 12.91 9.69
C LEU A 324 19.96 11.66 10.35
N SER A 325 19.34 10.51 10.09
CA SER A 325 19.69 9.26 10.74
C SER A 325 20.01 8.15 9.73
N VAL A 326 20.76 7.15 10.21
CA VAL A 326 21.11 5.95 9.44
C VAL A 326 20.52 4.75 10.18
N PRO A 327 19.72 3.90 9.53
CA PRO A 327 19.23 2.68 10.14
C PRO A 327 20.37 1.72 10.44
N GLY A 328 20.30 1.06 11.58
CA GLY A 328 21.24 0.07 12.06
C GLY A 328 20.69 -1.35 11.93
N ARG A 329 21.06 -2.20 12.91
CA ARG A 329 20.64 -3.59 12.93
C ARG A 329 19.13 -3.71 13.15
N MET A 330 18.49 -4.57 12.38
CA MET A 330 17.10 -4.97 12.63
C MET A 330 17.06 -5.86 13.89
N VAL A 331 16.18 -5.55 14.83
CA VAL A 331 16.11 -6.25 16.13
C VAL A 331 14.69 -6.75 16.47
N GLY A 332 13.73 -6.51 15.58
CA GLY A 332 12.35 -6.94 15.78
C GLY A 332 11.40 -6.41 14.70
N SER A 333 10.12 -6.44 15.01
CA SER A 333 9.05 -5.97 14.12
C SER A 333 8.12 -4.98 14.82
N ILE A 334 7.67 -3.94 14.10
CA ILE A 334 6.54 -3.08 14.48
C ILE A 334 5.27 -3.83 14.12
N SER A 335 4.51 -4.23 15.12
CA SER A 335 3.29 -5.02 14.97
C SER A 335 2.00 -4.20 14.96
N GLN A 336 2.05 -2.94 15.39
CA GLN A 336 0.90 -2.03 15.35
C GLN A 336 1.33 -0.58 15.10
N ASP A 337 0.53 0.12 14.27
CA ASP A 337 0.64 1.54 13.98
C ASP A 337 -0.73 2.19 14.20
N ARG A 338 -0.87 2.94 15.32
CA ARG A 338 -2.16 3.48 15.76
C ARG A 338 -2.05 4.94 16.19
N ALA A 339 -3.20 5.55 16.49
CA ALA A 339 -3.34 6.98 16.78
C ALA A 339 -2.38 7.53 17.86
N SER A 340 -2.00 6.74 18.86
CA SER A 340 -1.12 7.16 19.95
C SER A 340 0.33 6.68 19.82
N GLY A 341 0.72 6.13 18.69
CA GLY A 341 2.10 5.69 18.43
C GLY A 341 2.21 4.36 17.68
N ILE A 342 3.44 3.89 17.61
CA ILE A 342 3.77 2.56 17.08
C ILE A 342 4.17 1.63 18.23
N PHE A 343 3.86 0.37 18.05
CA PHE A 343 4.19 -0.71 18.99
C PHE A 343 4.95 -1.81 18.28
N GLY A 344 6.07 -2.23 18.84
CA GLY A 344 6.92 -3.28 18.29
C GLY A 344 7.24 -4.37 19.30
N LEU A 345 7.65 -5.51 18.76
CA LEU A 345 8.14 -6.67 19.51
C LEU A 345 9.58 -6.96 19.10
N LEU A 346 10.48 -6.97 20.09
CA LEU A 346 11.85 -7.46 19.91
C LEU A 346 11.85 -8.94 19.57
N ARG A 347 12.86 -9.41 18.86
CA ARG A 347 13.05 -10.81 18.42
C ARG A 347 11.97 -11.34 17.47
N GLN A 348 10.95 -10.55 17.13
CA GLN A 348 9.97 -10.92 16.12
C GLN A 348 10.53 -10.65 14.73
N GLN A 349 10.59 -11.70 13.88
CA GLN A 349 11.04 -11.58 12.49
C GLN A 349 9.91 -11.01 11.62
N PRO A 350 10.08 -9.84 10.98
CA PRO A 350 9.09 -9.32 10.04
C PRO A 350 9.13 -10.09 8.72
N LYS A 351 8.00 -10.12 8.04
CA LYS A 351 7.90 -10.68 6.68
C LYS A 351 8.42 -9.67 5.67
N MET A 352 9.45 -10.06 4.93
CA MET A 352 10.05 -9.22 3.90
C MET A 352 9.91 -9.89 2.53
N ILE A 353 9.76 -9.08 1.49
CA ILE A 353 9.72 -9.53 0.11
C ILE A 353 11.07 -9.26 -0.53
N PRO A 354 11.86 -10.31 -0.85
CA PRO A 354 13.11 -10.12 -1.59
C PRO A 354 12.83 -9.73 -3.04
N VAL A 355 13.56 -8.74 -3.53
CA VAL A 355 13.47 -8.24 -4.91
C VAL A 355 14.86 -8.25 -5.54
N LYS A 356 14.95 -8.84 -6.73
CA LYS A 356 16.17 -8.85 -7.56
C LYS A 356 15.84 -8.26 -8.93
N VAL A 357 16.63 -7.29 -9.35
CA VAL A 357 16.45 -6.63 -10.64
C VAL A 357 17.79 -6.59 -11.36
N ASN A 358 17.84 -7.14 -12.57
CA ASN A 358 18.95 -6.97 -13.50
C ASN A 358 18.51 -5.95 -14.55
N LEU A 359 19.22 -4.85 -14.66
CA LEU A 359 18.99 -3.81 -15.66
C LEU A 359 20.08 -3.88 -16.72
N HIS A 360 19.67 -4.24 -17.93
CA HIS A 360 20.50 -4.15 -19.13
C HIS A 360 20.28 -2.74 -19.73
N THR A 361 21.27 -1.89 -19.53
CA THR A 361 21.17 -0.49 -19.94
C THR A 361 21.36 -0.33 -21.44
N SER A 362 20.90 0.78 -21.98
CA SER A 362 21.10 1.16 -23.40
C SER A 362 22.57 1.32 -23.81
N ARG A 363 23.48 1.32 -22.82
CA ARG A 363 24.96 1.43 -23.01
C ARG A 363 25.68 0.09 -22.81
N ASP A 364 24.98 -1.03 -23.01
CA ASP A 364 25.53 -2.40 -22.86
C ASP A 364 26.13 -2.70 -21.48
N ARG A 365 25.63 -2.08 -20.42
CA ARG A 365 25.97 -2.42 -19.04
C ARG A 365 24.88 -3.25 -18.41
N VAL A 366 25.27 -4.15 -17.53
CA VAL A 366 24.35 -4.91 -16.68
C VAL A 366 24.54 -4.44 -15.25
N GLU A 367 23.49 -3.88 -14.68
CA GLU A 367 23.44 -3.43 -13.29
C GLU A 367 22.49 -4.34 -12.53
N SER A 368 22.97 -4.94 -11.45
CA SER A 368 22.15 -5.85 -10.62
C SER A 368 21.87 -5.21 -9.29
N TYR A 369 20.59 -5.25 -8.90
CA TYR A 369 20.09 -4.71 -7.64
C TYR A 369 19.45 -5.81 -6.82
N SER A 370 19.78 -5.86 -5.53
CA SER A 370 19.21 -6.80 -4.58
C SER A 370 18.79 -6.07 -3.32
N TYR A 371 17.51 -6.14 -3.00
CA TYR A 371 16.93 -5.50 -1.83
C TYR A 371 15.71 -6.28 -1.35
N GLU A 372 15.23 -5.96 -0.18
CA GLU A 372 13.98 -6.49 0.34
C GLU A 372 13.12 -5.37 0.91
N MET A 373 11.81 -5.56 0.89
CA MET A 373 10.85 -4.58 1.35
C MET A 373 9.82 -5.17 2.29
N ALA A 374 9.29 -4.31 3.17
CA ALA A 374 8.24 -4.68 4.10
C ALA A 374 6.96 -5.12 3.36
N THR A 375 6.25 -6.09 3.93
CA THR A 375 5.00 -6.62 3.39
C THR A 375 3.81 -5.88 3.98
N ASP A 376 3.15 -5.05 3.17
CA ASP A 376 1.92 -4.33 3.54
C ASP A 376 1.08 -4.03 2.29
N SER A 377 -0.23 -4.04 2.43
CA SER A 377 -1.13 -3.87 1.27
C SER A 377 -1.07 -2.49 0.61
N PHE A 378 -0.65 -1.45 1.35
CA PHE A 378 -0.49 -0.08 0.85
C PHE A 378 0.97 0.27 0.54
N LEU A 379 1.86 -0.08 1.48
CA LEU A 379 3.26 0.31 1.38
C LEU A 379 4.01 -0.47 0.31
N THR A 380 3.84 -1.79 0.23
CA THR A 380 4.58 -2.61 -0.71
C THR A 380 4.44 -2.15 -2.16
N PRO A 381 3.22 -1.87 -2.69
CA PRO A 381 3.07 -1.36 -4.05
C PRO A 381 3.76 -0.01 -4.26
N LEU A 382 3.70 0.89 -3.28
CA LEU A 382 4.37 2.19 -3.36
C LEU A 382 5.88 2.05 -3.34
N LEU A 383 6.43 1.27 -2.40
CA LEU A 383 7.86 1.03 -2.26
C LEU A 383 8.44 0.37 -3.53
N LEU A 384 7.71 -0.60 -4.07
CA LEU A 384 8.08 -1.27 -5.31
C LEU A 384 8.08 -0.29 -6.50
N ASN A 385 7.08 0.60 -6.57
CA ASN A 385 7.04 1.63 -7.62
C ASN A 385 8.22 2.59 -7.50
N ILE A 386 8.51 3.12 -6.31
CA ILE A 386 9.64 4.02 -6.08
C ILE A 386 10.95 3.35 -6.48
N THR A 387 11.19 2.13 -6.03
CA THR A 387 12.45 1.42 -6.27
C THR A 387 12.63 1.04 -7.74
N LEU A 388 11.60 0.51 -8.40
CA LEU A 388 11.66 0.17 -9.83
C LEU A 388 11.79 1.41 -10.72
N PHE A 389 11.00 2.45 -10.43
CA PHE A 389 11.13 3.70 -11.17
C PHE A 389 12.54 4.27 -11.05
N ASN A 390 13.09 4.30 -9.82
CA ASN A 390 14.46 4.75 -9.59
C ASN A 390 15.49 3.85 -10.29
N THR A 391 15.34 2.53 -10.23
CA THR A 391 16.25 1.59 -10.91
C THR A 391 16.37 1.92 -12.40
N ILE A 392 15.24 2.19 -13.04
CA ILE A 392 15.22 2.51 -14.49
C ILE A 392 15.79 3.91 -14.73
N THR A 393 15.34 4.92 -13.99
CA THR A 393 15.63 6.32 -14.28
C THR A 393 16.99 6.81 -13.78
N SER A 394 17.62 6.09 -12.85
CA SER A 394 18.98 6.43 -12.38
C SER A 394 20.07 6.13 -13.41
N SER A 395 19.85 5.16 -14.29
CA SER A 395 20.82 4.70 -15.28
C SER A 395 20.39 5.02 -16.72
N GLU A 396 19.12 5.34 -16.94
CA GLU A 396 18.51 5.57 -18.25
C GLU A 396 17.89 6.97 -18.36
N ARG A 397 17.64 7.41 -19.58
CA ARG A 397 17.00 8.69 -19.85
C ARG A 397 15.54 8.67 -19.35
N VAL A 398 15.15 9.72 -18.63
CA VAL A 398 13.77 9.93 -18.18
C VAL A 398 12.87 10.46 -19.30
N LEU A 399 13.45 11.32 -20.16
CA LEU A 399 12.75 12.00 -21.26
C LEU A 399 13.37 11.60 -22.60
N GLY A 400 12.53 11.41 -23.58
CA GLY A 400 12.90 11.04 -24.94
C GLY A 400 12.50 9.61 -25.29
N ASP A 401 12.70 9.27 -26.55
CA ASP A 401 12.36 7.97 -27.11
C ASP A 401 13.06 6.83 -26.37
N SER A 402 12.28 5.87 -25.90
CA SER A 402 12.82 4.69 -25.24
C SER A 402 11.90 3.47 -25.40
N THR A 403 12.52 2.30 -25.35
CA THR A 403 11.82 1.01 -25.28
C THR A 403 12.37 0.23 -24.11
N LEU A 404 11.48 -0.23 -23.23
CA LEU A 404 11.77 -1.10 -22.10
C LEU A 404 11.11 -2.45 -22.29
N SER A 405 11.90 -3.52 -22.18
CA SER A 405 11.42 -4.89 -22.12
C SER A 405 11.61 -5.40 -20.69
N VAL A 406 10.53 -5.87 -20.08
CA VAL A 406 10.53 -6.38 -18.70
C VAL A 406 10.13 -7.84 -18.74
N LYS A 407 11.01 -8.70 -18.24
CA LYS A 407 10.78 -10.13 -18.07
C LYS A 407 11.04 -10.52 -16.61
N GLY A 408 10.39 -11.56 -16.14
CA GLY A 408 10.63 -12.04 -14.78
C GLY A 408 9.45 -12.75 -14.18
N GLU A 409 9.51 -12.92 -12.88
CA GLU A 409 8.47 -13.64 -12.13
C GLU A 409 8.22 -13.02 -10.76
N ILE A 410 6.95 -13.16 -10.31
CA ILE A 410 6.55 -12.90 -8.93
C ILE A 410 6.16 -14.26 -8.35
N ARG A 411 6.86 -14.68 -7.30
CA ARG A 411 6.58 -15.93 -6.60
C ARG A 411 5.62 -15.70 -5.46
N VAL A 412 4.49 -16.40 -5.53
CA VAL A 412 3.44 -16.40 -4.50
C VAL A 412 3.47 -17.76 -3.82
N LYS A 413 3.56 -17.79 -2.51
CA LYS A 413 3.66 -19.02 -1.73
C LYS A 413 2.50 -19.97 -2.00
N GLY A 414 2.83 -21.21 -2.38
CA GLY A 414 1.81 -22.24 -2.66
C GLY A 414 1.04 -22.06 -3.96
N GLN A 415 1.43 -21.13 -4.82
CA GLN A 415 0.81 -20.86 -6.12
C GLN A 415 1.83 -21.01 -7.26
N GLU A 416 1.34 -21.10 -8.50
CA GLU A 416 2.19 -20.99 -9.67
C GLU A 416 2.80 -19.58 -9.76
N PRO A 417 4.04 -19.42 -10.29
CA PRO A 417 4.64 -18.11 -10.46
C PRO A 417 3.84 -17.24 -11.42
N ILE A 418 3.74 -15.96 -11.11
CA ILE A 418 3.20 -14.97 -12.04
C ILE A 418 4.33 -14.58 -12.99
N GLN A 419 4.12 -14.83 -14.28
CA GLN A 419 5.08 -14.53 -15.32
C GLN A 419 4.91 -13.10 -15.82
N ILE A 420 5.97 -12.31 -15.75
CA ILE A 420 6.03 -10.97 -16.32
C ILE A 420 6.77 -11.04 -17.66
N ASP A 421 6.12 -10.63 -18.74
CA ASP A 421 6.70 -10.51 -20.07
C ASP A 421 6.00 -9.35 -20.78
N ARG A 422 6.58 -8.15 -20.65
CA ARG A 422 5.98 -6.88 -21.12
C ARG A 422 7.02 -6.06 -21.86
N ARG A 423 6.56 -5.32 -22.86
CA ARG A 423 7.39 -4.34 -23.58
C ARG A 423 6.64 -3.01 -23.69
N PHE A 424 7.32 -1.93 -23.42
CA PHE A 424 6.80 -0.57 -23.46
C PHE A 424 7.69 0.27 -24.38
N SER A 425 7.08 1.08 -25.24
CA SER A 425 7.80 1.94 -26.16
C SER A 425 7.06 3.27 -26.30
N ALA A 426 7.67 4.35 -25.84
CA ALA A 426 7.09 5.69 -25.88
C ALA A 426 8.18 6.76 -25.85
N ALA A 427 7.82 8.01 -26.18
CA ALA A 427 8.71 9.15 -26.03
C ALA A 427 8.88 9.59 -24.57
N ASN A 428 7.92 9.25 -23.70
CA ASN A 428 7.96 9.60 -22.28
C ASN A 428 7.20 8.50 -21.48
N ASN A 429 7.39 8.48 -20.18
CA ASN A 429 6.66 7.63 -19.24
C ASN A 429 6.90 6.10 -19.33
N THR A 430 7.86 5.63 -20.15
CA THR A 430 8.14 4.18 -20.23
C THR A 430 8.53 3.57 -18.89
N ALA A 431 9.30 4.29 -18.06
CA ALA A 431 9.68 3.85 -16.72
C ALA A 431 8.45 3.67 -15.80
N PHE A 432 7.49 4.60 -15.84
CA PHE A 432 6.24 4.46 -15.07
C PHE A 432 5.39 3.29 -15.54
N MET A 433 5.25 3.10 -16.85
CA MET A 433 4.49 1.99 -17.43
C MET A 433 5.13 0.65 -17.06
N ALA A 434 6.46 0.57 -17.14
CA ALA A 434 7.22 -0.63 -16.78
C ALA A 434 7.08 -0.97 -15.29
N ALA A 435 7.27 0.02 -14.40
CA ALA A 435 7.08 -0.15 -12.96
C ALA A 435 5.63 -0.54 -12.64
N GLY A 436 4.65 0.15 -13.22
CA GLY A 436 3.22 -0.12 -13.01
C GLY A 436 2.81 -1.53 -13.38
N ALA A 437 3.34 -2.07 -14.48
CA ALA A 437 3.04 -3.43 -14.94
C ALA A 437 3.50 -4.54 -13.95
N ILE A 438 4.41 -4.22 -13.05
CA ILE A 438 4.86 -5.12 -11.98
C ILE A 438 4.07 -4.82 -10.70
N VAL A 439 3.88 -3.55 -10.41
CA VAL A 439 3.18 -3.09 -9.21
C VAL A 439 1.69 -3.44 -9.23
N GLY A 440 1.03 -3.38 -10.39
CA GLY A 440 -0.38 -3.71 -10.54
C GLY A 440 -0.74 -5.11 -10.05
N PRO A 441 -0.11 -6.18 -10.56
CA PRO A 441 -0.25 -7.54 -10.05
C PRO A 441 0.00 -7.66 -8.55
N VAL A 442 1.10 -7.10 -8.03
CA VAL A 442 1.44 -7.12 -6.60
C VAL A 442 0.36 -6.43 -5.77
N SER A 443 -0.08 -5.26 -6.19
CA SER A 443 -1.16 -4.53 -5.52
C SER A 443 -2.46 -5.32 -5.50
N SER A 444 -2.82 -5.95 -6.64
CA SER A 444 -4.03 -6.76 -6.75
C SER A 444 -4.01 -7.98 -5.84
N LEU A 445 -2.85 -8.63 -5.69
CA LEU A 445 -2.66 -9.75 -4.77
C LEU A 445 -2.83 -9.29 -3.31
N LEU A 446 -2.09 -8.26 -2.88
CA LEU A 446 -2.06 -7.80 -1.49
C LEU A 446 -3.37 -7.14 -1.05
N THR A 447 -4.17 -6.62 -2.00
CA THR A 447 -5.48 -6.00 -1.73
C THR A 447 -6.67 -6.91 -2.04
N SER A 448 -6.43 -8.17 -2.46
CA SER A 448 -7.45 -9.11 -2.91
C SER A 448 -8.52 -9.47 -1.86
N GLY A 449 -8.19 -9.34 -0.58
CA GLY A 449 -9.03 -9.78 0.52
C GLY A 449 -8.78 -11.22 0.98
N PHE A 450 -7.84 -11.94 0.38
CA PHE A 450 -7.38 -13.23 0.88
C PHE A 450 -6.39 -13.04 2.04
N ASP A 451 -6.54 -13.84 3.11
CA ASP A 451 -5.75 -13.67 4.34
C ASP A 451 -4.30 -14.19 4.22
N ASP A 452 -4.05 -15.17 3.35
CA ASP A 452 -2.79 -15.90 3.28
C ASP A 452 -1.89 -15.50 2.09
N VAL A 453 -2.02 -14.28 1.58
CA VAL A 453 -1.16 -13.83 0.47
C VAL A 453 0.25 -13.56 0.99
N GLN A 454 1.18 -14.43 0.64
CA GLN A 454 2.60 -14.26 0.93
C GLN A 454 3.40 -14.27 -0.36
N LEU A 455 4.20 -13.22 -0.57
CA LEU A 455 5.12 -13.11 -1.71
C LEU A 455 6.51 -13.61 -1.29
N ASP A 456 6.99 -14.66 -1.94
CA ASP A 456 8.30 -15.26 -1.65
C ASP A 456 9.44 -14.56 -2.40
N GLY A 457 9.12 -13.68 -3.35
CA GLY A 457 10.10 -12.85 -4.04
C GLY A 457 9.66 -12.37 -5.41
N ILE A 458 10.40 -11.39 -5.90
CA ILE A 458 10.24 -10.78 -7.23
C ILE A 458 11.60 -10.80 -7.92
N THR A 459 11.68 -11.38 -9.12
CA THR A 459 12.91 -11.39 -9.92
C THR A 459 12.62 -10.82 -11.30
N LEU A 460 13.39 -9.82 -11.72
CA LEU A 460 13.16 -9.07 -12.94
C LEU A 460 14.44 -8.91 -13.74
N ASP A 461 14.31 -9.05 -15.06
CA ASP A 461 15.29 -8.68 -16.08
C ASP A 461 14.68 -7.57 -16.93
N ILE A 462 15.24 -6.37 -16.86
CA ILE A 462 14.78 -5.17 -17.58
C ILE A 462 15.83 -4.83 -18.62
N ALA A 463 15.45 -4.76 -19.89
CA ALA A 463 16.33 -4.31 -20.96
C ALA A 463 15.82 -2.96 -21.52
N SER A 464 16.71 -1.99 -21.61
CA SER A 464 16.46 -0.64 -22.10
C SER A 464 17.15 -0.37 -23.42
N THR A 465 16.48 0.38 -24.30
CA THR A 465 17.07 0.95 -25.52
C THR A 465 16.60 2.39 -25.71
N GLU A 466 17.48 3.27 -26.19
CA GLU A 466 17.17 4.68 -26.48
C GLU A 466 16.48 4.87 -27.85
N THR A 467 15.82 3.83 -28.33
CA THR A 467 15.09 3.83 -29.61
C THR A 467 13.63 3.51 -29.36
N LYS A 468 12.74 4.23 -29.99
CA LYS A 468 11.31 3.95 -29.95
C LYS A 468 10.94 2.89 -30.99
N TYR A 469 10.62 1.68 -30.53
CA TYR A 469 10.12 0.60 -31.34
C TYR A 469 8.60 0.53 -31.23
N ALA A 470 7.91 1.56 -31.76
CA ALA A 470 6.46 1.65 -31.78
C ALA A 470 5.93 1.67 -33.23
N GLY A 471 4.77 1.04 -33.43
CA GLY A 471 4.06 1.02 -34.70
C GLY A 471 2.55 1.02 -34.49
N THR A 472 1.81 1.46 -35.51
CA THR A 472 0.35 1.49 -35.51
C THR A 472 -0.20 0.55 -36.56
N LEU A 473 -1.16 -0.29 -36.18
CA LEU A 473 -1.92 -1.13 -37.10
C LEU A 473 -2.91 -0.25 -37.88
N GLU A 474 -2.58 0.07 -39.15
CA GLU A 474 -3.37 0.99 -39.97
C GLU A 474 -4.59 0.29 -40.60
N ARG A 475 -4.39 -0.90 -41.12
CA ARG A 475 -5.46 -1.67 -41.79
C ARG A 475 -5.14 -3.15 -41.85
N ILE A 476 -6.16 -3.96 -42.11
CA ILE A 476 -6.02 -5.37 -42.45
C ILE A 476 -6.71 -5.65 -43.78
N THR A 477 -6.23 -6.67 -44.51
CA THR A 477 -6.89 -7.22 -45.70
C THR A 477 -6.88 -8.74 -45.62
N LEU A 478 -7.78 -9.35 -46.36
CA LEU A 478 -7.85 -10.81 -46.50
C LEU A 478 -7.46 -11.19 -47.93
N ASP A 479 -6.85 -12.35 -48.10
CA ASP A 479 -6.58 -12.94 -49.43
C ASP A 479 -7.86 -13.36 -50.17
N ARG A 480 -8.93 -13.61 -49.41
CA ARG A 480 -10.27 -14.00 -49.93
C ARG A 480 -11.37 -13.53 -48.97
N THR A 481 -12.56 -13.32 -49.46
CA THR A 481 -13.76 -12.91 -48.71
C THR A 481 -14.67 -14.06 -48.33
N GLU A 482 -14.49 -15.25 -48.95
CA GLU A 482 -15.21 -16.48 -48.67
C GLU A 482 -14.22 -17.59 -48.32
N VAL A 483 -14.59 -18.44 -47.35
CA VAL A 483 -13.73 -19.52 -46.85
C VAL A 483 -14.59 -20.70 -46.39
N ARG A 484 -14.11 -21.94 -46.56
CA ARG A 484 -14.75 -23.13 -46.00
C ARG A 484 -14.27 -23.41 -44.58
N ARG A 485 -15.07 -24.17 -43.84
CA ARG A 485 -14.68 -24.69 -42.54
C ARG A 485 -13.39 -25.50 -42.66
N GLY A 486 -12.49 -25.33 -41.66
CA GLY A 486 -11.20 -26.01 -41.67
C GLY A 486 -10.16 -25.44 -42.64
N GLU A 487 -10.51 -24.49 -43.50
CA GLU A 487 -9.56 -23.85 -44.41
C GLU A 487 -8.81 -22.70 -43.70
N LYS A 488 -7.67 -22.32 -44.29
CA LYS A 488 -6.87 -21.18 -43.85
C LYS A 488 -7.17 -19.95 -44.71
N VAL A 489 -7.26 -18.80 -44.06
CA VAL A 489 -7.28 -17.49 -44.71
C VAL A 489 -6.04 -16.71 -44.31
N GLU A 490 -5.39 -16.02 -45.23
CA GLU A 490 -4.27 -15.16 -44.95
C GLU A 490 -4.78 -13.75 -44.64
N VAL A 491 -4.55 -13.32 -43.36
CA VAL A 491 -4.79 -11.96 -42.95
C VAL A 491 -3.49 -11.17 -43.12
N GLN A 492 -3.52 -10.05 -43.84
CA GLN A 492 -2.39 -9.17 -44.02
C GLN A 492 -2.59 -7.92 -43.16
N ALA A 493 -1.77 -7.77 -42.10
CA ALA A 493 -1.80 -6.65 -41.20
C ALA A 493 -0.75 -5.61 -41.62
N TYR A 494 -1.20 -4.43 -41.98
CA TYR A 494 -0.36 -3.32 -42.41
C TYR A 494 -0.04 -2.45 -41.21
N VAL A 495 1.24 -2.42 -40.86
CA VAL A 495 1.73 -1.67 -39.70
C VAL A 495 2.66 -0.56 -40.20
N ARG A 496 2.46 0.66 -39.68
CA ARG A 496 3.33 1.80 -39.89
C ARG A 496 4.08 2.13 -38.61
N THR A 497 5.41 2.22 -38.69
CA THR A 497 6.23 2.74 -37.59
C THR A 497 6.13 4.26 -37.55
N GLU A 498 6.45 4.87 -36.43
CA GLU A 498 6.51 6.33 -36.32
C GLU A 498 7.58 6.97 -37.24
N SER A 499 8.65 6.23 -37.57
CA SER A 499 9.63 6.65 -38.58
C SER A 499 9.08 6.63 -40.02
N GLY A 500 7.80 6.24 -40.21
CA GLY A 500 7.13 6.19 -41.51
C GLY A 500 7.35 4.89 -42.30
N LYS A 501 8.17 3.96 -41.81
CA LYS A 501 8.37 2.65 -42.43
C LYS A 501 7.11 1.80 -42.32
N GLN A 502 6.66 1.26 -43.43
CA GLN A 502 5.55 0.31 -43.47
C GLN A 502 6.08 -1.11 -43.65
N PHE A 503 5.43 -2.05 -42.96
CA PHE A 503 5.63 -3.48 -43.18
C PHE A 503 4.29 -4.20 -43.11
N VAL A 504 4.24 -5.38 -43.72
CA VAL A 504 3.04 -6.22 -43.75
C VAL A 504 3.33 -7.52 -43.02
N GLN A 505 2.60 -7.75 -41.95
CA GLN A 505 2.62 -9.05 -41.27
C GLN A 505 1.56 -9.95 -41.87
N ARG A 506 1.98 -11.11 -42.40
CA ARG A 506 1.08 -12.14 -42.95
C ARG A 506 0.74 -13.14 -41.87
N ILE A 507 -0.53 -13.35 -41.65
CA ILE A 507 -1.07 -14.14 -40.54
C ILE A 507 -1.97 -15.21 -41.09
N PRO A 508 -1.55 -16.48 -41.11
CA PRO A 508 -2.42 -17.57 -41.48
C PRO A 508 -3.41 -17.87 -40.35
N VAL A 509 -4.67 -17.61 -40.58
CA VAL A 509 -5.76 -17.87 -39.63
C VAL A 509 -6.54 -19.09 -40.06
N GLN A 510 -6.62 -20.09 -39.20
CA GLN A 510 -7.42 -21.28 -39.45
C GLN A 510 -8.86 -21.07 -39.01
N ILE A 511 -9.81 -21.29 -39.93
CA ILE A 511 -11.22 -21.26 -39.58
C ILE A 511 -11.57 -22.58 -38.88
N PRO A 512 -12.18 -22.56 -37.69
CA PRO A 512 -12.56 -23.80 -36.99
C PRO A 512 -13.50 -24.68 -37.81
N GLU A 513 -13.34 -25.99 -37.67
CA GLU A 513 -14.19 -26.97 -38.37
C GLU A 513 -15.66 -26.92 -37.92
N ASP A 514 -15.89 -26.51 -36.70
CA ASP A 514 -17.20 -26.31 -36.06
C ASP A 514 -17.77 -24.90 -36.28
N ALA A 515 -17.02 -24.01 -36.98
CA ALA A 515 -17.53 -22.69 -37.30
C ALA A 515 -18.86 -22.78 -38.04
N GLY A 516 -19.88 -22.08 -37.57
CA GLY A 516 -21.18 -22.05 -38.26
C GLY A 516 -21.06 -21.35 -39.62
N LEU A 517 -21.98 -21.63 -40.55
CA LEU A 517 -22.08 -20.92 -41.84
C LEU A 517 -22.48 -19.44 -41.64
N GLY A 518 -22.10 -18.59 -42.61
CA GLY A 518 -22.37 -17.15 -42.60
C GLY A 518 -21.22 -16.30 -42.12
N GLN A 519 -21.49 -15.07 -41.77
CA GLN A 519 -20.48 -14.05 -41.51
C GLN A 519 -19.72 -14.28 -40.20
N LEU A 520 -18.40 -14.26 -40.27
CA LEU A 520 -17.49 -14.11 -39.14
C LEU A 520 -16.79 -12.76 -39.21
N LEU A 521 -16.51 -12.16 -38.05
CA LEU A 521 -15.71 -10.98 -37.92
C LEU A 521 -14.30 -11.38 -37.49
N VAL A 522 -13.31 -11.00 -38.28
CA VAL A 522 -11.89 -11.19 -38.00
C VAL A 522 -11.38 -9.92 -37.35
N PHE A 523 -11.07 -10.00 -36.08
CA PHE A 523 -10.43 -8.95 -35.31
C PHE A 523 -8.93 -9.19 -35.29
N VAL A 524 -8.14 -8.12 -35.53
CA VAL A 524 -6.70 -8.09 -35.29
C VAL A 524 -6.41 -6.85 -34.45
N GLY A 525 -5.71 -7.01 -33.33
CA GLY A 525 -5.40 -5.89 -32.46
C GLY A 525 -4.34 -6.21 -31.43
N ASP A 526 -3.91 -5.17 -30.71
CA ASP A 526 -2.98 -5.31 -29.62
C ASP A 526 -3.64 -5.88 -28.34
N GLY A 527 -2.78 -6.32 -27.40
CA GLY A 527 -3.26 -6.93 -26.16
C GLY A 527 -4.06 -6.00 -25.27
N GLY A 528 -3.74 -4.69 -25.24
CA GLY A 528 -4.45 -3.68 -24.46
C GLY A 528 -5.88 -3.51 -24.92
N VAL A 529 -6.05 -3.28 -26.23
CA VAL A 529 -7.38 -3.13 -26.84
C VAL A 529 -8.22 -4.40 -26.68
N LEU A 530 -7.62 -5.57 -26.88
CA LEU A 530 -8.33 -6.84 -26.70
C LEU A 530 -8.79 -7.02 -25.25
N GLN A 531 -7.96 -6.62 -24.29
CA GLN A 531 -8.29 -6.68 -22.86
C GLN A 531 -9.41 -5.71 -22.50
N GLU A 532 -9.35 -4.47 -22.99
CA GLU A 532 -10.39 -3.45 -22.77
C GLU A 532 -11.72 -3.81 -23.46
N GLY A 533 -11.65 -4.42 -24.63
CA GLY A 533 -12.80 -4.90 -25.39
C GLY A 533 -13.42 -6.19 -24.83
N SER A 534 -12.76 -6.85 -23.88
CA SER A 534 -13.31 -8.04 -23.24
C SER A 534 -14.58 -7.71 -22.47
N ALA A 535 -15.60 -8.54 -22.66
CA ALA A 535 -16.85 -8.41 -21.92
C ALA A 535 -16.66 -8.64 -20.41
N ALA A 536 -15.69 -9.48 -20.02
CA ALA A 536 -15.29 -9.71 -18.63
C ALA A 536 -14.29 -8.66 -18.15
N LYS A 537 -14.74 -7.40 -17.97
CA LYS A 537 -13.85 -6.31 -17.53
C LYS A 537 -13.44 -6.40 -16.06
N SER A 538 -14.26 -7.04 -15.24
CA SER A 538 -14.01 -7.20 -13.80
C SER A 538 -14.67 -8.47 -13.27
N PHE A 539 -14.11 -9.05 -12.20
CA PHE A 539 -14.63 -10.25 -11.55
C PHE A 539 -14.24 -10.27 -10.06
N VAL A 540 -14.92 -11.11 -9.28
CA VAL A 540 -14.55 -11.42 -7.90
C VAL A 540 -13.89 -12.79 -7.90
N PRO A 541 -12.58 -12.90 -7.65
CA PRO A 541 -11.92 -14.21 -7.59
C PRO A 541 -12.45 -15.01 -6.38
N GLN A 542 -12.70 -16.30 -6.57
CA GLN A 542 -13.17 -17.19 -5.51
C GLN A 542 -12.04 -17.66 -4.60
N ASP A 543 -10.85 -17.80 -5.15
CA ASP A 543 -9.65 -18.20 -4.45
C ASP A 543 -8.39 -17.49 -5.02
N LEU A 544 -7.29 -17.60 -4.31
CA LEU A 544 -6.01 -17.02 -4.72
C LEU A 544 -5.49 -17.62 -6.04
N SER A 545 -5.72 -18.91 -6.27
CA SER A 545 -5.30 -19.58 -7.52
C SER A 545 -6.02 -19.02 -8.73
N GLN A 546 -7.30 -18.69 -8.60
CA GLN A 546 -8.06 -18.04 -9.69
C GLN A 546 -7.51 -16.64 -9.98
N LEU A 547 -7.15 -15.89 -8.95
CA LEU A 547 -6.54 -14.57 -9.13
C LEU A 547 -5.19 -14.67 -9.82
N VAL A 548 -4.31 -15.60 -9.40
CA VAL A 548 -2.99 -15.83 -10.01
C VAL A 548 -3.15 -16.23 -11.49
N ARG A 549 -4.05 -17.18 -11.78
CA ARG A 549 -4.35 -17.54 -13.19
C ARG A 549 -4.84 -16.34 -14.00
N ALA A 550 -5.74 -15.51 -13.45
CA ALA A 550 -6.23 -14.33 -14.14
C ALA A 550 -5.10 -13.32 -14.44
N ILE A 551 -4.17 -13.12 -13.50
CA ILE A 551 -2.99 -12.29 -13.74
C ILE A 551 -2.14 -12.85 -14.88
N ASN A 552 -1.92 -14.17 -14.91
CA ASN A 552 -1.15 -14.83 -15.96
C ASN A 552 -1.85 -14.80 -17.34
N THR A 553 -3.17 -14.55 -17.40
CA THR A 553 -3.92 -14.40 -18.67
C THR A 553 -3.94 -12.97 -19.22
N VAL A 554 -3.37 -11.99 -18.51
CA VAL A 554 -3.26 -10.60 -19.01
C VAL A 554 -2.47 -10.57 -20.31
N LYS A 555 -3.05 -9.97 -21.33
CA LYS A 555 -2.47 -9.94 -22.68
C LYS A 555 -1.13 -9.20 -22.72
N LYS A 556 -0.20 -9.72 -23.51
CA LYS A 556 1.14 -9.13 -23.68
C LYS A 556 1.09 -7.94 -24.63
N SER A 557 1.98 -6.98 -24.43
CA SER A 557 2.01 -5.73 -25.20
C SER A 557 2.90 -5.74 -26.45
N ASP A 558 3.71 -6.81 -26.61
CA ASP A 558 4.71 -6.91 -27.68
C ASP A 558 4.23 -7.71 -28.91
N ARG A 559 2.93 -7.99 -29.01
CA ARG A 559 2.37 -8.83 -30.09
C ARG A 559 0.95 -8.46 -30.43
N LEU A 560 0.54 -8.87 -31.64
CA LEU A 560 -0.84 -8.80 -32.06
C LEU A 560 -1.59 -10.10 -31.71
N TYR A 561 -2.88 -9.97 -31.58
CA TYR A 561 -3.84 -11.05 -31.36
C TYR A 561 -4.83 -11.08 -32.51
N VAL A 562 -5.24 -12.27 -32.90
CA VAL A 562 -6.34 -12.47 -33.83
C VAL A 562 -7.47 -13.13 -33.08
N LYS A 563 -8.69 -12.60 -33.20
CA LYS A 563 -9.88 -13.16 -32.60
C LYS A 563 -10.99 -13.22 -33.64
N LEU A 564 -11.63 -14.38 -33.76
CA LEU A 564 -12.79 -14.57 -34.62
C LEU A 564 -14.03 -14.42 -33.76
N PHE A 565 -14.98 -13.61 -34.22
CA PHE A 565 -16.24 -13.39 -33.54
C PHE A 565 -17.41 -13.77 -34.47
N ARG A 566 -18.47 -14.24 -33.85
CA ARG A 566 -19.78 -14.36 -34.46
C ARG A 566 -20.74 -13.36 -33.83
N ILE A 567 -21.59 -12.77 -34.63
CA ILE A 567 -22.68 -11.91 -34.13
C ILE A 567 -23.78 -12.83 -33.62
N THR A 568 -23.78 -13.11 -32.31
CA THR A 568 -24.79 -13.93 -31.64
C THR A 568 -24.98 -13.42 -30.21
N SER A 569 -26.21 -13.59 -29.69
CA SER A 569 -26.46 -13.23 -28.29
C SER A 569 -25.75 -14.20 -27.36
N GLY A 570 -24.95 -13.65 -26.46
CA GLY A 570 -24.22 -14.36 -25.43
C GLY A 570 -24.29 -13.62 -24.08
N ALA A 571 -23.58 -14.14 -23.10
CA ALA A 571 -23.43 -13.51 -21.79
C ALA A 571 -22.05 -13.81 -21.21
N VAL A 572 -21.60 -12.95 -20.32
CA VAL A 572 -20.43 -13.17 -19.45
C VAL A 572 -20.91 -13.26 -18.01
N ILE A 573 -20.49 -14.33 -17.33
CA ILE A 573 -20.73 -14.54 -15.91
C ILE A 573 -19.36 -14.71 -15.22
N GLY A 574 -18.99 -13.76 -14.37
CA GLY A 574 -17.65 -13.73 -13.78
C GLY A 574 -16.57 -13.54 -14.85
N THR A 575 -15.69 -14.55 -15.02
CA THR A 575 -14.66 -14.59 -16.08
C THR A 575 -15.02 -15.48 -17.27
N SER A 576 -16.19 -16.15 -17.21
CA SER A 576 -16.60 -17.12 -18.22
C SER A 576 -17.48 -16.47 -19.27
N GLU A 577 -17.04 -16.51 -20.52
CA GLU A 577 -17.86 -16.13 -21.68
C GLU A 577 -18.73 -17.33 -22.12
N LEU A 578 -20.03 -17.10 -22.18
CA LEU A 578 -21.04 -18.07 -22.65
C LEU A 578 -21.51 -17.63 -24.01
N PRO A 579 -20.90 -18.12 -25.10
CA PRO A 579 -21.26 -17.74 -26.44
C PRO A 579 -22.58 -18.43 -26.86
N SER A 580 -23.34 -17.75 -27.71
CA SER A 580 -24.49 -18.34 -28.41
C SER A 580 -25.55 -18.95 -27.47
N LEU A 581 -26.03 -18.17 -26.52
CA LEU A 581 -27.07 -18.62 -25.59
C LEU A 581 -28.43 -18.81 -26.29
N PRO A 582 -29.15 -19.89 -25.97
CA PRO A 582 -30.54 -20.03 -26.38
C PRO A 582 -31.41 -18.87 -25.88
N PRO A 583 -32.41 -18.41 -26.63
CA PRO A 583 -33.29 -17.33 -26.23
C PRO A 583 -33.95 -17.52 -24.86
N SER A 584 -34.26 -18.77 -24.49
CA SER A 584 -34.80 -19.12 -23.16
C SER A 584 -33.82 -18.85 -22.03
N MET A 585 -32.53 -19.11 -22.22
CA MET A 585 -31.49 -18.80 -21.23
C MET A 585 -31.25 -17.29 -21.11
N VAL A 586 -31.24 -16.57 -22.24
CA VAL A 586 -31.17 -15.10 -22.23
C VAL A 586 -32.35 -14.50 -21.47
N ALA A 587 -33.58 -15.01 -21.69
CA ALA A 587 -34.77 -14.58 -20.96
C ALA A 587 -34.68 -14.89 -19.46
N THR A 588 -34.11 -16.04 -19.09
CA THR A 588 -33.90 -16.39 -17.67
C THR A 588 -32.87 -15.45 -17.00
N LEU A 589 -31.75 -15.16 -17.69
CA LEU A 589 -30.74 -14.22 -17.18
C LEU A 589 -31.27 -12.78 -17.06
N ASN A 590 -32.20 -12.38 -17.94
CA ASN A 590 -32.87 -11.06 -17.90
C ASN A 590 -34.01 -10.98 -16.88
N SER A 591 -34.35 -12.07 -16.18
CA SER A 591 -35.43 -12.04 -15.21
C SER A 591 -35.02 -11.38 -13.91
N ASP A 592 -35.94 -10.65 -13.26
CA ASP A 592 -35.75 -9.96 -11.96
C ASP A 592 -35.39 -10.93 -10.81
N ARG A 593 -35.43 -12.24 -11.05
CA ARG A 593 -35.09 -13.29 -10.08
C ARG A 593 -33.63 -13.69 -10.08
N THR A 594 -32.87 -13.31 -11.11
CA THR A 594 -31.41 -13.55 -11.17
C THR A 594 -30.68 -12.35 -10.56
N SER A 595 -30.34 -12.47 -9.28
CA SER A 595 -29.58 -11.45 -8.54
C SER A 595 -28.06 -11.50 -8.82
N GLY A 596 -27.62 -12.24 -9.83
CA GLY A 596 -26.21 -12.39 -10.20
C GLY A 596 -25.85 -11.55 -11.41
N GLY A 597 -24.85 -10.66 -11.27
CA GLY A 597 -24.39 -9.83 -12.37
C GLY A 597 -23.92 -10.66 -13.56
N TYR A 598 -24.59 -10.53 -14.70
CA TYR A 598 -24.10 -10.97 -15.98
C TYR A 598 -23.99 -9.78 -16.93
N THR A 599 -23.10 -9.86 -17.90
CA THR A 599 -22.97 -8.84 -18.94
C THR A 599 -23.43 -9.46 -20.28
N PRO A 600 -24.49 -8.92 -20.92
CA PRO A 600 -24.91 -9.41 -22.23
C PRO A 600 -23.86 -9.10 -23.29
N THR A 601 -23.65 -10.02 -24.23
CA THR A 601 -22.74 -9.84 -25.35
C THR A 601 -23.47 -10.06 -26.68
N VAL A 602 -23.06 -9.30 -27.68
CA VAL A 602 -23.54 -9.45 -29.06
C VAL A 602 -22.47 -10.07 -29.97
N LEU A 603 -21.26 -10.19 -29.48
CA LEU A 603 -20.13 -10.82 -30.16
C LEU A 603 -19.71 -12.04 -29.33
N SER A 604 -19.82 -13.22 -29.94
CA SER A 604 -19.38 -14.46 -29.32
C SER A 604 -18.05 -14.89 -29.92
N PRO A 605 -17.00 -15.06 -29.08
CA PRO A 605 -15.71 -15.52 -29.58
C PRO A 605 -15.80 -16.96 -30.07
N VAL A 606 -15.26 -17.22 -31.26
CA VAL A 606 -15.20 -18.54 -31.89
C VAL A 606 -13.77 -19.11 -31.79
N TYR A 607 -12.78 -18.24 -31.97
CA TYR A 607 -11.37 -18.62 -31.99
C TYR A 607 -10.51 -17.45 -31.58
N GLU A 608 -9.41 -17.73 -30.89
CA GLU A 608 -8.40 -16.74 -30.51
C GLU A 608 -7.01 -17.30 -30.75
N MET A 609 -6.11 -16.46 -31.28
CA MET A 609 -4.72 -16.81 -31.54
C MET A 609 -3.82 -15.66 -31.09
N GLU A 610 -2.79 -15.99 -30.30
CA GLU A 610 -1.69 -15.10 -29.94
C GLU A 610 -0.59 -15.23 -30.99
N LEU A 611 -0.13 -14.10 -31.54
CA LEU A 611 0.98 -14.10 -32.50
C LEU A 611 2.34 -14.11 -31.78
N PRO A 612 3.41 -14.54 -32.47
CA PRO A 612 4.76 -14.41 -31.95
C PRO A 612 5.10 -12.93 -31.60
N PRO A 613 6.04 -12.70 -30.66
CA PRO A 613 6.51 -11.36 -30.34
C PRO A 613 6.99 -10.62 -31.59
N ALA A 614 6.58 -9.37 -31.73
CA ALA A 614 7.04 -8.48 -32.80
C ALA A 614 8.27 -7.68 -32.38
N GLU A 615 9.03 -7.16 -33.33
CA GLU A 615 10.12 -6.24 -33.09
C GLU A 615 9.59 -4.91 -32.51
N PHE A 616 8.39 -4.49 -32.91
CA PHE A 616 7.73 -3.25 -32.49
C PHE A 616 6.59 -3.52 -31.52
N VAL A 617 6.35 -2.61 -30.59
CA VAL A 617 5.10 -2.53 -29.84
C VAL A 617 4.05 -1.97 -30.80
N ILE A 618 3.16 -2.83 -31.26
CA ILE A 618 2.14 -2.46 -32.24
C ILE A 618 0.86 -2.11 -31.48
N SER A 619 0.35 -0.90 -31.69
CA SER A 619 -0.92 -0.43 -31.12
C SER A 619 -2.02 -0.38 -32.17
N GLY A 620 -3.27 -0.46 -31.71
CA GLY A 620 -4.46 -0.31 -32.53
C GLY A 620 -5.18 -1.62 -32.84
N GLN A 621 -6.33 -1.47 -33.46
CA GLN A 621 -7.20 -2.59 -33.82
C GLN A 621 -7.84 -2.39 -35.19
N GLN A 622 -8.13 -3.49 -35.84
CA GLN A 622 -8.88 -3.54 -37.11
C GLN A 622 -9.86 -4.71 -37.10
N LEU A 623 -10.95 -4.54 -37.80
CA LEU A 623 -12.00 -5.53 -37.93
C LEU A 623 -12.41 -5.68 -39.40
N ILE A 624 -12.52 -6.91 -39.88
CA ILE A 624 -12.96 -7.22 -41.25
C ILE A 624 -13.87 -8.42 -41.22
N ALA A 625 -14.86 -8.46 -42.11
CA ALA A 625 -15.78 -9.58 -42.23
C ALA A 625 -15.30 -10.60 -43.27
N ILE A 626 -15.59 -11.89 -43.01
CA ILE A 626 -15.39 -13.00 -43.94
C ILE A 626 -16.62 -13.92 -43.89
N ASP A 627 -17.02 -14.46 -45.02
CA ASP A 627 -18.16 -15.38 -45.11
C ASP A 627 -17.70 -16.84 -45.09
N VAL A 628 -18.25 -17.62 -44.15
CA VAL A 628 -18.04 -19.07 -44.08
C VAL A 628 -19.08 -19.76 -44.93
N VAL A 629 -18.63 -20.40 -46.01
CA VAL A 629 -19.45 -21.13 -46.97
C VAL A 629 -19.33 -22.64 -46.76
N ARG A 630 -20.18 -23.43 -47.47
CA ARG A 630 -20.19 -24.89 -47.39
C ARG A 630 -18.96 -25.53 -48.03
#